data_ff620ac47f8a4a6627314aa4ed14dcfc
#
_entry.id   ff620ac47f8a4a6627314aa4ed14dcfc
#
_cell.length_a   1.000
_cell.length_b   1.000
_cell.length_c   1.000
_cell.angle_alpha   90.00
_cell.angle_beta   90.00
_cell.angle_gamma   90.00
#
_symmetry.space_group_name_H-M   'P 1'
#
loop_
_entity.id
_entity.type
_entity.pdbx_description
1 polymer ?
#
loop_
_entity_poly.entity_id
_entity_poly.type
_entity_poly.pdbx_seq_one_letter_code
_entity_poly.pdbx_strand_id
1 'polypeptide(L)'
;MLLLILFSVLIPCFILYTVTAELQTLQAGRSKILVVLFVIGLYLYATGNGVHEVASFLFNMYCPQTNAVAESCRSMFFDDYYFGNIVYFIGAFLFTAALILLEQQRPVERFGRRDSIVLVINALVYSLAIIAYAAFDLVLVGLGYAVIATLFILGVVVLGRRSPATTPFTLYNVIAYGVGTGAGLLIRFLR
;
A
#
# COMPACT_ATOMS: atom_id res chain seq x y z
N MET A 1 12.98 5.73 -12.77
CA MET A 1 11.85 6.64 -12.53
C MET A 1 10.62 6.31 -13.37
N LEU A 2 10.57 6.54 -14.70
CA LEU A 2 9.36 6.29 -15.51
C LEU A 2 8.80 4.86 -15.42
N LEU A 3 9.65 3.84 -15.40
CA LEU A 3 9.23 2.43 -15.26
C LEU A 3 8.56 2.17 -13.91
N LEU A 4 9.05 2.74 -12.82
CA LEU A 4 8.44 2.59 -11.48
C LEU A 4 7.03 3.20 -11.45
N ILE A 5 6.87 4.40 -12.02
CA ILE A 5 5.56 5.06 -12.11
C ILE A 5 4.60 4.24 -12.98
N LEU A 6 5.07 3.71 -14.11
CA LEU A 6 4.26 2.86 -14.99
C LEU A 6 3.79 1.60 -14.26
N PHE A 7 4.69 0.87 -13.60
CA PHE A 7 4.33 -0.34 -12.85
C PHE A 7 3.44 -0.04 -11.63
N SER A 8 3.59 1.12 -10.99
CA SER A 8 2.72 1.54 -9.89
C SER A 8 1.25 1.71 -10.30
N VAL A 9 0.98 1.92 -11.58
CA VAL A 9 -0.38 1.98 -12.14
C VAL A 9 -0.81 0.62 -12.71
N LEU A 10 0.05 -0.02 -13.50
CA LEU A 10 -0.31 -1.26 -14.21
C LEU A 10 -0.60 -2.43 -13.27
N ILE A 11 0.21 -2.60 -12.21
CA ILE A 11 0.04 -3.72 -11.27
C ILE A 11 -1.30 -3.64 -10.53
N PRO A 12 -1.67 -2.51 -9.89
CA PRO A 12 -3.00 -2.39 -9.26
C PRO A 12 -4.16 -2.53 -10.24
N CYS A 13 -4.04 -2.01 -11.46
CA CYS A 13 -5.06 -2.20 -12.50
C CYS A 13 -5.22 -3.68 -12.89
N PHE A 14 -4.13 -4.40 -13.01
CA PHE A 14 -4.16 -5.85 -13.29
C PHE A 14 -4.81 -6.62 -12.14
N ILE A 15 -4.49 -6.28 -10.89
CA ILE A 15 -5.12 -6.88 -9.70
C ILE A 15 -6.62 -6.58 -9.70
N LEU A 16 -7.04 -5.32 -9.97
CA LEU A 16 -8.45 -4.98 -10.08
C LEU A 16 -9.15 -5.79 -11.16
N TYR A 17 -8.55 -5.90 -12.35
CA TYR A 17 -9.09 -6.69 -13.44
C TYR A 17 -9.29 -8.15 -13.00
N THR A 18 -8.27 -8.77 -12.41
CA THR A 18 -8.33 -10.15 -11.92
C THR A 18 -9.43 -10.33 -10.88
N VAL A 19 -9.47 -9.46 -9.87
CA VAL A 19 -10.49 -9.51 -8.79
C VAL A 19 -11.89 -9.31 -9.34
N THR A 20 -12.10 -8.43 -10.31
CA THR A 20 -13.43 -8.15 -10.87
C THR A 20 -13.87 -9.20 -11.90
N ALA A 21 -12.96 -9.71 -12.71
CA ALA A 21 -13.25 -10.75 -13.70
C ALA A 21 -13.55 -12.10 -13.04
N GLU A 22 -12.70 -12.53 -12.12
CA GLU A 22 -12.88 -13.78 -11.37
C GLU A 22 -14.14 -13.76 -10.50
N LEU A 23 -14.42 -12.64 -9.85
CA LEU A 23 -15.48 -12.53 -8.85
C LEU A 23 -16.83 -12.05 -9.42
N GLN A 24 -16.92 -11.69 -10.70
CA GLN A 24 -18.13 -11.14 -11.33
C GLN A 24 -18.84 -10.06 -10.48
N THR A 25 -18.04 -9.24 -9.77
CA THR A 25 -18.53 -8.36 -8.70
C THR A 25 -19.18 -7.07 -9.21
N LEU A 26 -18.98 -6.71 -10.47
CA LEU A 26 -19.39 -5.40 -11.02
C LEU A 26 -20.91 -5.19 -11.16
N GLN A 27 -21.72 -6.22 -10.96
CA GLN A 27 -23.18 -6.13 -11.12
C GLN A 27 -23.89 -5.51 -9.91
N ALA A 28 -23.28 -5.52 -8.73
CA ALA A 28 -23.87 -4.95 -7.52
C ALA A 28 -23.57 -3.44 -7.39
N GLY A 29 -24.55 -2.63 -6.99
CA GLY A 29 -24.38 -1.18 -6.83
C GLY A 29 -23.25 -0.79 -5.88
N ARG A 30 -23.03 -1.56 -4.79
CA ARG A 30 -21.94 -1.37 -3.83
C ARG A 30 -20.56 -1.56 -4.47
N SER A 31 -20.44 -2.46 -5.44
CA SER A 31 -19.15 -2.70 -6.14
C SER A 31 -18.73 -1.50 -6.97
N LYS A 32 -19.66 -0.74 -7.53
CA LYS A 32 -19.37 0.47 -8.31
C LYS A 32 -18.70 1.54 -7.45
N ILE A 33 -19.17 1.72 -6.22
CA ILE A 33 -18.56 2.67 -5.27
C ILE A 33 -17.13 2.24 -4.94
N LEU A 34 -16.87 0.95 -4.71
CA LEU A 34 -15.53 0.43 -4.43
C LEU A 34 -14.60 0.59 -5.62
N VAL A 35 -15.09 0.43 -6.85
CA VAL A 35 -14.29 0.70 -8.06
C VAL A 35 -13.95 2.19 -8.17
N VAL A 36 -14.88 3.09 -7.87
CA VAL A 36 -14.60 4.54 -7.84
C VAL A 36 -13.54 4.86 -6.77
N LEU A 37 -13.67 4.30 -5.56
CA LEU A 37 -12.65 4.45 -4.51
C LEU A 37 -11.29 3.90 -4.93
N PHE A 38 -11.27 2.77 -5.63
CA PHE A 38 -10.04 2.23 -6.20
C PHE A 38 -9.38 3.20 -7.18
N VAL A 39 -10.16 3.76 -8.12
CA VAL A 39 -9.63 4.72 -9.12
C VAL A 39 -9.10 5.98 -8.46
N ILE A 40 -9.83 6.54 -7.49
CA ILE A 40 -9.36 7.70 -6.71
C ILE A 40 -8.08 7.34 -5.96
N GLY A 41 -8.06 6.18 -5.29
CA GLY A 41 -6.88 5.70 -4.58
C GLY A 41 -5.67 5.53 -5.50
N LEU A 42 -5.85 4.93 -6.68
CA LEU A 42 -4.79 4.75 -7.66
C LEU A 42 -4.26 6.10 -8.18
N TYR A 43 -5.13 7.07 -8.43
CA TYR A 43 -4.74 8.42 -8.83
C TYR A 43 -3.87 9.09 -7.77
N LEU A 44 -4.30 9.06 -6.50
CA LEU A 44 -3.53 9.64 -5.40
C LEU A 44 -2.21 8.89 -5.19
N TYR A 45 -2.21 7.56 -5.27
CA TYR A 45 -1.00 6.74 -5.18
C TYR A 45 0.03 7.11 -6.25
N ALA A 46 -0.39 7.19 -7.51
CA ALA A 46 0.49 7.56 -8.62
C ALA A 46 0.99 9.01 -8.50
N THR A 47 0.11 9.93 -8.10
CA THR A 47 0.45 11.35 -7.90
C THR A 47 1.46 11.50 -6.77
N GLY A 48 1.21 10.89 -5.60
CA GLY A 48 2.12 10.93 -4.46
C GLY A 48 3.49 10.34 -4.76
N ASN A 49 3.51 9.19 -5.46
CA ASN A 49 4.76 8.59 -5.93
C ASN A 49 5.53 9.51 -6.89
N GLY A 50 4.84 10.15 -7.83
CA GLY A 50 5.45 11.10 -8.76
C GLY A 50 6.04 12.32 -8.05
N VAL A 51 5.33 12.90 -7.08
CA VAL A 51 5.81 14.04 -6.28
C VAL A 51 7.04 13.63 -5.47
N HIS A 52 6.97 12.49 -4.75
CA HIS A 52 8.09 11.97 -3.96
C HIS A 52 9.34 11.78 -4.83
N GLU A 53 9.23 11.08 -5.95
CA GLU A 53 10.36 10.78 -6.84
C GLU A 53 11.01 12.05 -7.41
N VAL A 54 10.20 13.03 -7.81
CA VAL A 54 10.72 14.30 -8.36
C VAL A 54 11.35 15.15 -7.27
N ALA A 55 10.68 15.30 -6.11
CA ALA A 55 11.17 16.10 -5.01
C ALA A 55 12.46 15.49 -4.42
N SER A 56 12.52 14.17 -4.25
CA SER A 56 13.71 13.44 -3.79
C SER A 56 14.90 13.63 -4.74
N PHE A 57 14.65 13.50 -6.06
CA PHE A 57 15.69 13.73 -7.05
C PHE A 57 16.25 15.16 -6.99
N LEU A 58 15.37 16.17 -6.95
CA LEU A 58 15.77 17.57 -6.89
C LEU A 58 16.47 17.90 -5.57
N PHE A 59 15.95 17.41 -4.44
CA PHE A 59 16.55 17.60 -3.12
C PHE A 59 17.97 17.05 -3.09
N ASN A 60 18.16 15.80 -3.54
CA ASN A 60 19.49 15.16 -3.54
C ASN A 60 20.49 15.82 -4.52
N MET A 61 19.98 16.42 -5.62
CA MET A 61 20.84 17.04 -6.62
C MET A 61 21.27 18.47 -6.23
N TYR A 62 20.38 19.25 -5.62
CA TYR A 62 20.61 20.69 -5.43
C TYR A 62 20.74 21.12 -3.97
N CYS A 63 20.36 20.26 -3.01
CA CYS A 63 20.38 20.62 -1.60
C CYS A 63 21.53 19.91 -0.88
N PRO A 64 22.54 20.64 -0.37
CA PRO A 64 23.60 20.06 0.45
C PRO A 64 22.98 19.53 1.74
N GLN A 65 23.31 18.29 2.10
CA GLN A 65 22.78 17.62 3.30
C GLN A 65 23.08 18.37 4.62
N THR A 66 24.05 19.27 4.62
CA THR A 66 24.53 19.99 5.81
C THR A 66 23.89 21.36 6.03
N ASN A 67 23.24 21.96 5.01
CA ASN A 67 22.72 23.32 5.10
C ASN A 67 21.41 23.48 4.28
N ALA A 68 20.34 22.81 4.69
CA ALA A 68 18.99 23.03 4.14
C ALA A 68 18.39 24.40 4.58
N VAL A 69 19.21 25.46 4.59
CA VAL A 69 18.79 26.79 5.04
C VAL A 69 18.03 27.53 3.93
N ALA A 70 18.25 27.17 2.65
CA ALA A 70 17.51 27.77 1.54
C ALA A 70 16.05 27.34 1.57
N GLU A 71 15.13 28.28 1.42
CA GLU A 71 13.69 28.06 1.44
C GLU A 71 13.24 27.01 0.39
N SER A 72 13.89 27.01 -0.78
CA SER A 72 13.67 26.01 -1.83
C SER A 72 14.01 24.58 -1.37
N CYS A 73 15.12 24.37 -0.64
CA CYS A 73 15.49 23.06 -0.13
C CYS A 73 14.54 22.59 0.97
N ARG A 74 14.03 23.50 1.79
CA ARG A 74 13.02 23.21 2.80
C ARG A 74 11.70 22.79 2.17
N SER A 75 11.28 23.43 1.08
CA SER A 75 10.09 23.04 0.32
C SER A 75 10.26 21.66 -0.32
N MET A 76 11.40 21.41 -0.98
CA MET A 76 11.69 20.09 -1.57
C MET A 76 11.72 18.97 -0.53
N PHE A 77 12.27 19.24 0.67
CA PHE A 77 12.24 18.29 1.78
C PHE A 77 10.81 18.00 2.24
N PHE A 78 9.96 19.04 2.34
CA PHE A 78 8.55 18.85 2.71
C PHE A 78 7.80 18.04 1.66
N ASP A 79 8.01 18.33 0.37
CA ASP A 79 7.36 17.62 -0.72
C ASP A 79 7.81 16.14 -0.81
N ASP A 80 9.09 15.87 -0.55
CA ASP A 80 9.66 14.52 -0.54
C ASP A 80 9.17 13.70 0.66
N TYR A 81 9.40 14.19 1.88
CA TYR A 81 9.20 13.40 3.10
C TYR A 81 7.77 13.44 3.65
N TYR A 82 7.01 14.49 3.39
CA TYR A 82 5.66 14.64 3.94
C TYR A 82 4.58 14.59 2.88
N PHE A 83 4.52 15.59 2.01
CA PHE A 83 3.38 15.73 1.09
C PHE A 83 3.27 14.55 0.13
N GLY A 84 4.34 14.21 -0.59
CA GLY A 84 4.38 13.07 -1.50
C GLY A 84 4.02 11.76 -0.80
N ASN A 85 4.62 11.48 0.35
CA ASN A 85 4.35 10.28 1.14
C ASN A 85 2.92 10.23 1.68
N ILE A 86 2.36 11.34 2.18
CA ILE A 86 0.98 11.38 2.68
C ILE A 86 0.01 11.06 1.55
N VAL A 87 0.14 11.72 0.40
CA VAL A 87 -0.73 11.49 -0.76
C VAL A 87 -0.59 10.06 -1.28
N TYR A 88 0.64 9.55 -1.36
CA TYR A 88 0.95 8.18 -1.74
C TYR A 88 0.26 7.16 -0.82
N PHE A 89 0.42 7.30 0.50
CA PHE A 89 -0.13 6.34 1.45
C PHE A 89 -1.66 6.42 1.59
N ILE A 90 -2.26 7.60 1.46
CA ILE A 90 -3.72 7.72 1.37
C ILE A 90 -4.22 6.95 0.13
N GLY A 91 -3.57 7.14 -1.01
CA GLY A 91 -3.88 6.43 -2.24
C GLY A 91 -3.75 4.92 -2.09
N ALA A 92 -2.62 4.46 -1.54
CA ALA A 92 -2.36 3.04 -1.26
C ALA A 92 -3.41 2.43 -0.33
N PHE A 93 -3.82 3.14 0.70
CA PHE A 93 -4.88 2.70 1.62
C PHE A 93 -6.22 2.54 0.91
N LEU A 94 -6.64 3.55 0.15
CA LEU A 94 -7.94 3.55 -0.53
C LEU A 94 -8.06 2.41 -1.54
N PHE A 95 -7.07 2.22 -2.43
CA PHE A 95 -7.18 1.15 -3.41
C PHE A 95 -7.04 -0.24 -2.78
N THR A 96 -6.18 -0.42 -1.77
CA THR A 96 -6.05 -1.69 -1.05
C THR A 96 -7.33 -2.02 -0.28
N ALA A 97 -7.92 -1.05 0.42
CA ALA A 97 -9.18 -1.21 1.11
C ALA A 97 -10.32 -1.57 0.14
N ALA A 98 -10.40 -0.88 -1.01
CA ALA A 98 -11.39 -1.18 -2.03
C ALA A 98 -11.26 -2.62 -2.56
N LEU A 99 -10.06 -3.10 -2.83
CA LEU A 99 -9.80 -4.47 -3.28
C LEU A 99 -10.16 -5.51 -2.22
N ILE A 100 -9.78 -5.29 -0.96
CA ILE A 100 -10.14 -6.17 0.16
C ILE A 100 -11.67 -6.26 0.29
N LEU A 101 -12.37 -5.12 0.26
CA LEU A 101 -13.82 -5.08 0.38
C LEU A 101 -14.54 -5.68 -0.84
N LEU A 102 -13.98 -5.57 -2.04
CA LEU A 102 -14.48 -6.27 -3.22
C LEU A 102 -14.35 -7.80 -3.07
N GLU A 103 -13.19 -8.27 -2.62
CA GLU A 103 -12.95 -9.69 -2.37
C GLU A 103 -13.88 -10.27 -1.31
N GLN A 104 -14.18 -9.52 -0.24
CA GLN A 104 -15.13 -9.94 0.80
C GLN A 104 -16.57 -10.14 0.28
N GLN A 105 -16.95 -9.53 -0.84
CA GLN A 105 -18.28 -9.71 -1.41
C GLN A 105 -18.48 -11.10 -2.01
N ARG A 106 -17.44 -11.66 -2.66
CA ARG A 106 -17.46 -12.98 -3.27
C ARG A 106 -16.13 -13.70 -3.03
N PRO A 107 -16.07 -14.54 -2.01
CA PRO A 107 -14.87 -15.34 -1.75
C PRO A 107 -14.63 -16.34 -2.88
N VAL A 108 -13.38 -16.60 -3.18
CA VAL A 108 -12.97 -17.63 -4.13
C VAL A 108 -13.12 -19.02 -3.50
N GLU A 109 -13.18 -20.05 -4.33
CA GLU A 109 -12.96 -21.42 -3.85
C GLU A 109 -11.58 -21.54 -3.18
N ARG A 110 -11.45 -22.50 -2.25
CA ARG A 110 -10.18 -22.70 -1.55
C ARG A 110 -9.04 -22.93 -2.54
N PHE A 111 -8.03 -22.08 -2.48
CA PHE A 111 -6.85 -22.21 -3.31
C PHE A 111 -5.91 -23.33 -2.85
N GLY A 112 -5.18 -23.90 -3.81
CA GLY A 112 -4.33 -25.05 -3.60
C GLY A 112 -3.12 -24.77 -2.70
N ARG A 113 -2.46 -25.85 -2.23
CA ARG A 113 -1.26 -25.73 -1.38
C ARG A 113 -0.13 -24.95 -2.06
N ARG A 114 0.06 -25.15 -3.36
CA ARG A 114 1.08 -24.44 -4.15
C ARG A 114 0.83 -22.95 -4.17
N ASP A 115 -0.42 -22.55 -4.44
CA ASP A 115 -0.81 -21.15 -4.53
C ASP A 115 -0.69 -20.46 -3.16
N SER A 116 -1.01 -21.17 -2.09
CA SER A 116 -0.80 -20.70 -0.71
C SER A 116 0.67 -20.41 -0.42
N ILE A 117 1.58 -21.30 -0.83
CA ILE A 117 3.03 -21.12 -0.63
C ILE A 117 3.51 -19.88 -1.39
N VAL A 118 3.13 -19.75 -2.68
CA VAL A 118 3.51 -18.60 -3.50
C VAL A 118 2.98 -17.30 -2.89
N LEU A 119 1.73 -17.28 -2.42
CA LEU A 119 1.12 -16.13 -1.76
C LEU A 119 1.90 -15.72 -0.51
N VAL A 120 2.22 -16.69 0.36
CA VAL A 120 2.98 -16.42 1.60
C VAL A 120 4.37 -15.86 1.30
N ILE A 121 5.09 -16.45 0.34
CA ILE A 121 6.42 -15.96 -0.06
C ILE A 121 6.31 -14.52 -0.56
N ASN A 122 5.37 -14.22 -1.46
CA ASN A 122 5.18 -12.86 -1.96
C ASN A 122 4.79 -11.87 -0.85
N ALA A 123 3.95 -12.29 0.09
CA ALA A 123 3.58 -11.45 1.23
C ALA A 123 4.79 -11.14 2.13
N LEU A 124 5.65 -12.13 2.38
CA LEU A 124 6.89 -11.93 3.14
C LEU A 124 7.89 -11.02 2.40
N VAL A 125 8.02 -11.15 1.08
CA VAL A 125 8.83 -10.23 0.28
C VAL A 125 8.28 -8.80 0.37
N TYR A 126 6.97 -8.63 0.26
CA TYR A 126 6.36 -7.30 0.39
C TYR A 126 6.48 -6.73 1.80
N SER A 127 6.49 -7.58 2.84
CA SER A 127 6.71 -7.12 4.22
C SER A 127 8.05 -6.41 4.41
N LEU A 128 9.08 -6.74 3.61
CA LEU A 128 10.37 -6.04 3.63
C LEU A 128 10.23 -4.57 3.20
N ALA A 129 9.39 -4.30 2.20
CA ALA A 129 9.09 -2.91 1.80
C ALA A 129 8.37 -2.16 2.92
N ILE A 130 7.43 -2.82 3.61
CA ILE A 130 6.73 -2.24 4.77
C ILE A 130 7.72 -1.93 5.90
N ILE A 131 8.64 -2.84 6.21
CA ILE A 131 9.71 -2.62 7.19
C ILE A 131 10.56 -1.42 6.77
N ALA A 132 10.90 -1.30 5.49
CA ALA A 132 11.74 -0.23 5.00
C ALA A 132 11.16 1.15 5.34
N TYR A 133 9.91 1.43 4.98
CA TYR A 133 9.32 2.73 5.27
C TYR A 133 8.81 2.87 6.72
N ALA A 134 8.43 1.79 7.40
CA ALA A 134 7.97 1.88 8.79
C ALA A 134 9.12 2.04 9.79
N ALA A 135 10.26 1.37 9.57
CA ALA A 135 11.37 1.36 10.50
C ALA A 135 12.45 2.40 10.20
N PHE A 136 12.72 2.66 8.92
CA PHE A 136 13.91 3.41 8.50
C PHE A 136 13.62 4.79 7.92
N ASP A 137 12.38 5.12 7.61
CA ASP A 137 12.03 6.46 7.14
C ASP A 137 12.31 7.51 8.23
N LEU A 138 12.78 8.69 7.82
CA LEU A 138 13.09 9.82 8.70
C LEU A 138 11.83 10.35 9.40
N VAL A 139 10.68 10.26 8.74
CA VAL A 139 9.39 10.73 9.24
C VAL A 139 8.47 9.57 9.64
N LEU A 140 7.51 9.85 10.52
CA LEU A 140 6.59 8.82 11.02
C LEU A 140 5.42 8.51 10.08
N VAL A 141 5.36 9.13 8.92
CA VAL A 141 4.24 8.98 7.97
C VAL A 141 4.06 7.53 7.53
N GLY A 142 5.16 6.86 7.14
CA GLY A 142 5.14 5.47 6.72
C GLY A 142 4.73 4.51 7.85
N LEU A 143 5.23 4.71 9.07
CA LEU A 143 4.83 3.93 10.23
C LEU A 143 3.35 4.12 10.55
N GLY A 144 2.87 5.37 10.56
CA GLY A 144 1.46 5.68 10.80
C GLY A 144 0.54 4.98 9.79
N TYR A 145 0.90 5.02 8.52
CA TYR A 145 0.21 4.29 7.47
C TYR A 145 0.20 2.77 7.73
N ALA A 146 1.36 2.17 8.02
CA ALA A 146 1.48 0.74 8.26
C ALA A 146 0.57 0.27 9.42
N VAL A 147 0.54 1.04 10.52
CA VAL A 147 -0.34 0.77 11.67
C VAL A 147 -1.81 0.86 11.28
N ILE A 148 -2.23 1.96 10.62
CA ILE A 148 -3.62 2.17 10.20
C ILE A 148 -4.07 1.05 9.24
N ALA A 149 -3.25 0.71 8.25
CA ALA A 149 -3.54 -0.36 7.32
C ALA A 149 -3.67 -1.72 8.03
N THR A 150 -2.76 -2.03 8.94
CA THR A 150 -2.81 -3.27 9.74
C THR A 150 -4.10 -3.35 10.56
N LEU A 151 -4.47 -2.28 11.28
CA LEU A 151 -5.70 -2.23 12.07
C LEU A 151 -6.95 -2.38 11.21
N PHE A 152 -6.99 -1.73 10.05
CA PHE A 152 -8.09 -1.89 9.09
C PHE A 152 -8.22 -3.34 8.61
N ILE A 153 -7.12 -3.97 8.18
CA ILE A 153 -7.10 -5.33 7.67
C ILE A 153 -7.54 -6.32 8.75
N LEU A 154 -7.00 -6.19 9.97
CA LEU A 154 -7.41 -7.00 11.12
C LEU A 154 -8.90 -6.79 11.45
N GLY A 155 -9.37 -5.55 11.40
CA GLY A 155 -10.79 -5.23 11.58
C GLY A 155 -11.67 -5.95 10.56
N VAL A 156 -11.28 -5.97 9.28
CA VAL A 156 -12.01 -6.70 8.23
C VAL A 156 -12.02 -8.21 8.50
N VAL A 157 -10.91 -8.78 8.97
CA VAL A 157 -10.82 -10.22 9.27
C VAL A 157 -11.67 -10.58 10.49
N VAL A 158 -11.63 -9.76 11.56
CA VAL A 158 -12.37 -10.03 12.80
C VAL A 158 -13.88 -9.80 12.62
N LEU A 159 -14.26 -8.73 11.95
CA LEU A 159 -15.66 -8.40 11.70
C LEU A 159 -16.24 -9.15 10.49
N GLY A 160 -15.38 -9.55 9.55
CA GLY A 160 -15.74 -10.33 8.38
C GLY A 160 -16.05 -11.77 8.76
N ARG A 161 -17.17 -12.29 8.28
CA ARG A 161 -17.58 -13.69 8.52
C ARG A 161 -16.89 -14.68 7.55
N ARG A 162 -15.86 -14.24 6.83
CA ARG A 162 -15.21 -15.02 5.78
C ARG A 162 -13.89 -15.62 6.27
N SER A 163 -13.63 -16.85 5.83
CA SER A 163 -12.36 -17.53 6.13
C SER A 163 -11.22 -16.90 5.31
N PRO A 164 -10.05 -16.61 5.91
CA PRO A 164 -8.87 -16.18 5.16
C PRO A 164 -8.46 -17.13 4.02
N ALA A 165 -8.81 -18.41 4.13
CA ALA A 165 -8.54 -19.40 3.09
C ALA A 165 -9.39 -19.22 1.81
N THR A 166 -10.38 -18.35 1.82
CA THR A 166 -11.24 -18.03 0.68
C THR A 166 -11.10 -16.58 0.22
N THR A 167 -10.17 -15.84 0.81
CA THR A 167 -9.87 -14.43 0.53
C THR A 167 -8.37 -14.21 0.40
N PRO A 168 -7.76 -14.67 -0.73
CA PRO A 168 -6.30 -14.67 -0.90
C PRO A 168 -5.66 -13.27 -0.82
N PHE A 169 -6.29 -12.24 -1.38
CA PHE A 169 -5.76 -10.88 -1.30
C PHE A 169 -5.79 -10.33 0.13
N THR A 170 -6.87 -10.61 0.88
CA THR A 170 -6.95 -10.27 2.32
C THR A 170 -5.87 -11.02 3.11
N LEU A 171 -5.70 -12.33 2.89
CA LEU A 171 -4.66 -13.12 3.56
C LEU A 171 -3.26 -12.61 3.26
N TYR A 172 -2.97 -12.27 1.99
CA TYR A 172 -1.73 -11.65 1.58
C TYR A 172 -1.43 -10.38 2.39
N ASN A 173 -2.41 -9.49 2.49
CA ASN A 173 -2.25 -8.23 3.22
C ASN A 173 -2.12 -8.44 4.74
N VAL A 174 -2.83 -9.42 5.33
CA VAL A 174 -2.67 -9.79 6.75
C VAL A 174 -1.23 -10.18 7.06
N ILE A 175 -0.64 -11.03 6.22
CA ILE A 175 0.74 -11.49 6.42
C ILE A 175 1.71 -10.32 6.19
N ALA A 176 1.58 -9.62 5.07
CA ALA A 176 2.50 -8.55 4.69
C ALA A 176 2.51 -7.41 5.71
N TYR A 177 1.34 -6.88 6.05
CA TYR A 177 1.23 -5.78 7.01
C TYR A 177 1.43 -6.25 8.45
N GLY A 178 0.97 -7.43 8.83
CA GLY A 178 1.18 -7.98 10.17
C GLY A 178 2.66 -8.17 10.48
N VAL A 179 3.40 -8.84 9.60
CA VAL A 179 4.85 -9.05 9.73
C VAL A 179 5.61 -7.74 9.58
N GLY A 180 5.30 -6.97 8.53
CA GLY A 180 6.01 -5.74 8.21
C GLY A 180 5.87 -4.68 9.29
N THR A 181 4.65 -4.43 9.78
CA THR A 181 4.39 -3.46 10.85
C THR A 181 4.96 -3.92 12.18
N GLY A 182 4.77 -5.21 12.53
CA GLY A 182 5.31 -5.77 13.77
C GLY A 182 6.84 -5.68 13.83
N ALA A 183 7.53 -6.08 12.77
CA ALA A 183 8.98 -5.96 12.67
C ALA A 183 9.44 -4.48 12.63
N GLY A 184 8.73 -3.62 11.89
CA GLY A 184 9.01 -2.19 11.81
C GLY A 184 8.93 -1.50 13.17
N LEU A 185 7.89 -1.78 13.95
CA LEU A 185 7.74 -1.28 15.33
C LEU A 185 8.87 -1.78 16.23
N LEU A 186 9.18 -3.09 16.17
CA LEU A 186 10.25 -3.68 16.98
C LEU A 186 11.61 -3.03 16.68
N ILE A 187 11.98 -2.90 15.41
CA ILE A 187 13.24 -2.29 15.00
C ILE A 187 13.30 -0.82 15.49
N ARG A 188 12.20 -0.09 15.35
CA ARG A 188 12.15 1.32 15.76
C ARG A 188 12.20 1.51 17.27
N PHE A 189 11.67 0.56 18.03
CA PHE A 189 11.77 0.57 19.51
C PHE A 189 13.16 0.22 20.03
N LEU A 190 13.88 -0.66 19.31
CA LEU A 190 15.25 -1.09 19.68
C LEU A 190 16.34 -0.11 19.24
N ARG A 191 16.02 0.86 18.38
CA ARG A 191 16.93 1.86 17.82
C ARG A 191 16.90 3.18 18.58
#